data_f07f7bc46953f8a1e2db775922cb397a
#
_entry.id   f07f7bc46953f8a1e2db775922cb397a
#
_cell.length_a   1.000
_cell.length_b   1.000
_cell.length_c   1.000
_cell.angle_alpha   90.00
_cell.angle_beta   90.00
_cell.angle_gamma   90.00
#
_symmetry.space_group_name_H-M   'P 1'
#
loop_
_entity.id
_entity.type
_entity.pdbx_description
1 polymer ?
#
loop_
_entity_poly.entity_id
_entity_poly.type
_entity_poly.pdbx_seq_one_letter_code
_entity_poly.pdbx_strand_id
1 'polypeptide(L)'
;MPPLLRKRSQIYYLNSKSQKFFSYIVKKLCFQSIADKSFRNFALPPIKDSMVFLEFEKPLESLYEQRDKIIEVGSAGDLDVEPMLKKLQKKITKTQKEIYSNLSGWQKVQLSRHPNRPHALYYINQVFDEFIELHGDRYFKDDKAIIGGLAKLDGQSYIVIGQEKGDNTKSRQYRNFGMANPEGYRKSLRLMKLAEKFGFPIICLIDTMGANPGIDAEARGQAEAIARNMYEMARLKTPILCYIIGEGASGGAIGIGIGDRVFMLENTWYSVISPESCSQILWRSWEHKEKAAEALKLTADHMLSFGLIDGIVPEPLGGAHTFPEEMVEILKNHVIASTKELIEIDHPTLLSQRIEKYTSMGEYNIASSEKTK
;
A
#
# COMPACT_ATOMS: atom_id res chain seq x y z
N MET A 1 -17.44 -38.03 43.50
CA MET A 1 -17.28 -36.62 43.12
C MET A 1 -15.81 -36.25 43.18
N PRO A 2 -15.13 -35.99 42.05
CA PRO A 2 -13.78 -35.46 42.07
C PRO A 2 -13.78 -33.91 41.89
N PRO A 3 -12.79 -33.19 42.41
CA PRO A 3 -12.79 -31.74 42.47
C PRO A 3 -12.32 -31.08 41.19
N LEU A 4 -12.94 -29.92 40.93
CA LEU A 4 -12.69 -29.00 39.82
C LEU A 4 -11.23 -28.48 39.78
N LEU A 5 -10.55 -28.72 38.66
CA LEU A 5 -9.27 -28.10 38.31
C LEU A 5 -9.49 -26.64 37.88
N ARG A 6 -9.13 -25.70 38.75
CA ARG A 6 -8.93 -24.30 38.40
C ARG A 6 -7.63 -24.19 37.56
N LYS A 7 -7.75 -23.92 36.27
CA LYS A 7 -6.62 -23.47 35.45
C LYS A 7 -6.33 -22.01 35.79
N ARG A 8 -5.21 -21.76 36.46
CA ARG A 8 -4.62 -20.43 36.63
C ARG A 8 -4.04 -19.99 35.29
N SER A 9 -4.53 -18.86 34.75
CA SER A 9 -3.91 -18.12 33.69
C SER A 9 -2.59 -17.51 34.21
N GLN A 10 -1.47 -18.06 33.80
CA GLN A 10 -0.17 -17.44 34.07
C GLN A 10 0.00 -16.24 33.10
N ILE A 11 -0.15 -15.04 33.63
CA ILE A 11 0.26 -13.80 32.99
C ILE A 11 1.79 -13.74 33.15
N TYR A 12 2.52 -13.96 32.05
CA TYR A 12 3.96 -13.74 32.03
C TYR A 12 4.22 -12.23 31.94
N TYR A 13 4.47 -11.59 33.08
CA TYR A 13 5.13 -10.30 33.12
C TYR A 13 6.57 -10.46 32.63
N LEU A 14 6.88 -9.91 31.47
CA LEU A 14 8.26 -9.78 31.02
C LEU A 14 9.00 -8.84 32.00
N ASN A 15 9.96 -9.40 32.69
CA ASN A 15 10.80 -8.71 33.67
C ASN A 15 11.49 -7.52 33.01
N SER A 16 11.66 -6.40 33.72
CA SER A 16 12.29 -5.16 33.27
C SER A 16 13.66 -5.33 32.59
N LYS A 17 14.35 -6.45 32.85
CA LYS A 17 15.58 -6.87 32.19
C LYS A 17 15.37 -7.24 30.71
N SER A 18 14.25 -7.84 30.32
CA SER A 18 13.96 -8.22 28.93
C SER A 18 13.63 -7.00 28.07
N GLN A 19 12.94 -6.01 28.64
CA GLN A 19 12.70 -4.73 27.96
C GLN A 19 14.00 -3.94 27.79
N LYS A 20 14.88 -3.94 28.78
CA LYS A 20 16.21 -3.30 28.70
C LYS A 20 17.13 -4.01 27.71
N PHE A 21 17.07 -5.33 27.61
CA PHE A 21 17.86 -6.12 26.66
C PHE A 21 17.42 -5.89 25.22
N PHE A 22 16.11 -5.81 24.97
CA PHE A 22 15.55 -5.48 23.65
C PHE A 22 15.88 -4.03 23.26
N SER A 23 15.73 -3.08 24.20
CA SER A 23 16.17 -1.69 24.02
C SER A 23 17.67 -1.55 23.79
N TYR A 24 18.51 -2.40 24.41
CA TYR A 24 19.95 -2.43 24.22
C TYR A 24 20.34 -2.99 22.84
N ILE A 25 19.68 -4.05 22.36
CA ILE A 25 19.90 -4.59 21.00
C ILE A 25 19.49 -3.56 19.94
N VAL A 26 18.35 -2.92 20.11
CA VAL A 26 17.87 -1.84 19.22
C VAL A 26 18.87 -0.67 19.23
N LYS A 27 19.34 -0.23 20.40
CA LYS A 27 20.34 0.85 20.51
C LYS A 27 21.70 0.49 19.92
N LYS A 28 22.15 -0.75 20.05
CA LYS A 28 23.48 -1.18 19.56
C LYS A 28 23.54 -1.36 18.05
N LEU A 29 22.39 -1.63 17.39
CA LEU A 29 22.27 -1.68 15.93
C LEU A 29 22.10 -0.30 15.29
N CYS A 30 21.74 0.73 16.09
CA CYS A 30 21.47 2.10 15.60
C CYS A 30 22.71 3.02 15.53
N PHE A 31 23.93 2.58 15.91
CA PHE A 31 25.07 3.51 16.07
C PHE A 31 25.97 3.69 14.82
N GLN A 32 25.57 3.23 13.64
CA GLN A 32 26.45 3.30 12.44
C GLN A 32 25.90 4.08 11.24
N SER A 33 24.87 4.90 11.40
CA SER A 33 24.32 5.69 10.27
C SER A 33 23.88 7.11 10.68
N ILE A 34 24.81 7.88 11.26
CA ILE A 34 24.62 9.33 11.41
C ILE A 34 25.78 10.05 10.72
N ALA A 35 25.61 10.28 9.43
CA ALA A 35 26.28 11.36 8.70
C ALA A 35 25.49 11.64 7.41
N ASP A 36 25.20 12.93 7.19
CA ASP A 36 24.62 13.54 6.01
C ASP A 36 23.08 13.56 5.84
N LYS A 37 22.44 14.41 6.64
CA LYS A 37 21.17 15.06 6.26
C LYS A 37 21.25 16.55 6.54
N SER A 38 21.95 17.32 5.74
CA SER A 38 21.77 18.76 5.68
C SER A 38 21.77 19.23 4.22
N PHE A 39 20.76 20.05 3.89
CA PHE A 39 20.54 20.74 2.62
C PHE A 39 19.89 19.92 1.47
N ARG A 40 18.56 19.92 1.43
CA ARG A 40 17.84 19.91 0.16
C ARG A 40 16.93 21.15 0.11
N ASN A 41 17.45 22.19 -0.51
CA ASN A 41 16.63 23.27 -1.07
C ASN A 41 15.67 22.65 -2.10
N PHE A 42 14.47 23.24 -2.23
CA PHE A 42 13.48 22.96 -3.25
C PHE A 42 14.10 23.10 -4.66
N ALA A 43 14.77 22.08 -5.11
CA ALA A 43 15.19 21.94 -6.49
C ALA A 43 14.14 21.09 -7.20
N LEU A 44 13.65 21.59 -8.33
CA LEU A 44 12.90 20.82 -9.32
C LEU A 44 13.55 19.42 -9.47
N PRO A 45 12.77 18.34 -9.57
CA PRO A 45 13.33 17.00 -9.66
C PRO A 45 14.38 16.96 -10.77
N PRO A 46 15.55 16.34 -10.50
CA PRO A 46 16.59 16.23 -11.51
C PRO A 46 16.02 15.50 -12.72
N ILE A 47 16.39 15.97 -13.92
CA ILE A 47 16.14 15.31 -15.19
C ILE A 47 16.60 13.86 -15.05
N LYS A 48 15.68 12.93 -14.82
CA LYS A 48 15.97 11.51 -14.96
C LYS A 48 15.86 11.18 -16.45
N ASP A 49 16.93 10.64 -17.01
CA ASP A 49 17.07 10.17 -18.41
C ASP A 49 16.02 9.13 -18.86
N SER A 50 14.91 8.95 -18.13
CA SER A 50 13.85 8.00 -18.46
C SER A 50 12.50 8.34 -17.81
N MET A 51 11.97 9.56 -18.05
CA MET A 51 10.52 9.73 -17.82
C MET A 51 9.78 8.89 -18.85
N VAL A 52 8.99 7.94 -18.38
CA VAL A 52 8.05 7.19 -19.23
C VAL A 52 6.72 7.92 -19.19
N PHE A 53 6.14 8.21 -20.35
CA PHE A 53 4.83 8.81 -20.47
C PHE A 53 3.83 7.79 -20.99
N LEU A 54 2.67 7.70 -20.36
CA LEU A 54 1.57 6.90 -20.87
C LEU A 54 0.93 7.60 -22.08
N GLU A 55 0.16 6.86 -22.87
CA GLU A 55 -0.44 7.39 -24.11
C GLU A 55 -1.22 8.71 -23.89
N PHE A 56 -1.99 8.79 -22.82
CA PHE A 56 -2.77 9.98 -22.49
C PHE A 56 -1.93 11.12 -21.89
N GLU A 57 -0.68 10.86 -21.52
CA GLU A 57 0.28 11.83 -21.00
C GLU A 57 1.19 12.43 -22.10
N LYS A 58 1.12 11.94 -23.33
CA LYS A 58 1.93 12.45 -24.47
C LYS A 58 1.90 13.98 -24.65
N PRO A 59 0.78 14.69 -24.40
CA PRO A 59 0.80 16.15 -24.44
C PRO A 59 1.78 16.79 -23.43
N LEU A 60 2.07 16.10 -22.32
CA LEU A 60 3.05 16.56 -21.33
C LEU A 60 4.48 16.27 -21.78
N GLU A 61 4.73 15.16 -22.45
CA GLU A 61 6.05 14.75 -22.93
C GLU A 61 6.72 15.89 -23.75
N SER A 62 6.00 16.43 -24.73
CA SER A 62 6.49 17.54 -25.55
C SER A 62 6.80 18.82 -24.76
N LEU A 63 6.06 19.06 -23.67
CA LEU A 63 6.31 20.23 -22.80
C LEU A 63 7.52 20.01 -21.89
N TYR A 64 7.73 18.81 -21.41
CA TYR A 64 8.93 18.45 -20.64
C TYR A 64 10.20 18.49 -21.52
N GLU A 65 10.13 17.99 -22.77
CA GLU A 65 11.22 18.12 -23.72
C GLU A 65 11.58 19.60 -24.02
N GLN A 66 10.58 20.48 -24.18
CA GLN A 66 10.80 21.90 -24.33
C GLN A 66 11.49 22.51 -23.10
N ARG A 67 11.08 22.12 -21.91
CA ARG A 67 11.70 22.56 -20.64
C ARG A 67 13.18 22.17 -20.61
N ASP A 68 13.47 20.92 -20.94
CA ASP A 68 14.82 20.37 -20.85
C ASP A 68 15.76 21.08 -21.85
N LYS A 69 15.28 21.37 -23.07
CA LYS A 69 16.00 22.18 -24.07
C LYS A 69 16.28 23.61 -23.57
N ILE A 70 15.31 24.24 -22.90
CA ILE A 70 15.48 25.59 -22.33
C ILE A 70 16.54 25.57 -21.22
N ILE A 71 16.53 24.55 -20.35
CA ILE A 71 17.51 24.38 -19.27
C ILE A 71 18.92 24.16 -19.88
N GLU A 72 19.02 23.31 -20.89
CA GLU A 72 20.30 23.05 -21.61
C GLU A 72 20.89 24.32 -22.22
N VAL A 73 20.09 25.11 -22.94
CA VAL A 73 20.49 26.37 -23.51
C VAL A 73 20.90 27.40 -22.44
N GLY A 74 20.15 27.48 -21.36
CA GLY A 74 20.47 28.34 -20.21
C GLY A 74 21.78 27.97 -19.52
N SER A 75 22.08 26.66 -19.46
CA SER A 75 23.33 26.14 -18.85
C SER A 75 24.56 26.37 -19.75
N ALA A 76 24.37 26.48 -21.07
CA ALA A 76 25.42 26.66 -22.05
C ALA A 76 25.79 28.14 -22.36
N GLY A 77 24.96 29.09 -21.90
CA GLY A 77 25.12 30.53 -22.13
C GLY A 77 24.62 31.37 -20.96
N ASP A 78 25.07 32.64 -20.93
CA ASP A 78 24.68 33.63 -19.88
C ASP A 78 23.26 34.20 -20.14
N LEU A 79 22.32 33.37 -20.60
CA LEU A 79 20.95 33.77 -20.93
C LEU A 79 20.02 33.56 -19.73
N ASP A 80 19.30 34.61 -19.34
CA ASP A 80 18.21 34.50 -18.35
C ASP A 80 17.02 33.74 -18.95
N VAL A 81 16.95 32.43 -18.69
CA VAL A 81 15.86 31.53 -19.14
C VAL A 81 14.71 31.45 -18.17
N GLU A 82 14.82 32.10 -16.97
CA GLU A 82 13.83 31.98 -15.90
C GLU A 82 12.41 32.41 -16.28
N PRO A 83 12.21 33.55 -17.05
CA PRO A 83 10.87 33.94 -17.50
C PRO A 83 10.23 32.91 -18.45
N MET A 84 11.03 32.26 -19.28
CA MET A 84 10.58 31.24 -20.24
C MET A 84 10.17 29.96 -19.46
N LEU A 85 10.97 29.53 -18.51
CA LEU A 85 10.68 28.39 -17.65
C LEU A 85 9.42 28.62 -16.83
N LYS A 86 9.22 29.80 -16.25
CA LYS A 86 7.99 30.16 -15.51
C LYS A 86 6.73 30.09 -16.40
N LYS A 87 6.82 30.58 -17.65
CA LYS A 87 5.71 30.50 -18.61
C LYS A 87 5.40 29.04 -18.99
N LEU A 88 6.44 28.27 -19.25
CA LEU A 88 6.30 26.86 -19.61
C LEU A 88 5.76 26.03 -18.44
N GLN A 89 6.22 26.27 -17.20
CA GLN A 89 5.72 25.63 -16.01
C GLN A 89 4.23 25.86 -15.80
N LYS A 90 3.73 27.08 -16.03
CA LYS A 90 2.29 27.36 -15.99
C LYS A 90 1.51 26.52 -17.02
N LYS A 91 2.08 26.34 -18.23
CA LYS A 91 1.47 25.51 -19.26
C LYS A 91 1.47 24.04 -18.89
N ILE A 92 2.58 23.52 -18.36
CA ILE A 92 2.68 22.15 -17.85
C ILE A 92 1.61 21.90 -16.78
N THR A 93 1.54 22.74 -15.75
CA THR A 93 0.56 22.61 -14.66
C THR A 93 -0.89 22.66 -15.17
N LYS A 94 -1.17 23.52 -16.16
CA LYS A 94 -2.49 23.60 -16.79
C LYS A 94 -2.83 22.29 -17.50
N THR A 95 -1.94 21.79 -18.34
CA THR A 95 -2.14 20.54 -19.08
C THR A 95 -2.23 19.33 -18.15
N GLN A 96 -1.42 19.29 -17.08
CA GLN A 96 -1.58 18.26 -16.03
C GLN A 96 -2.97 18.30 -15.42
N LYS A 97 -3.46 19.47 -15.01
CA LYS A 97 -4.81 19.59 -14.45
C LYS A 97 -5.90 19.10 -15.41
N GLU A 98 -5.79 19.47 -16.70
CA GLU A 98 -6.74 19.04 -17.72
C GLU A 98 -6.76 17.52 -17.91
N ILE A 99 -5.59 16.86 -17.89
CA ILE A 99 -5.47 15.41 -18.04
C ILE A 99 -5.95 14.69 -16.77
N TYR A 100 -5.41 15.07 -15.60
CA TYR A 100 -5.62 14.32 -14.36
C TYR A 100 -6.99 14.56 -13.70
N SER A 101 -7.70 15.62 -14.07
CA SER A 101 -9.08 15.86 -13.57
C SER A 101 -10.13 14.91 -14.14
N ASN A 102 -9.86 14.22 -15.26
CA ASN A 102 -10.84 13.42 -16.00
C ASN A 102 -10.30 12.05 -16.41
N LEU A 103 -9.51 11.41 -15.55
CA LEU A 103 -8.97 10.08 -15.83
C LEU A 103 -10.08 9.03 -15.83
N SER A 104 -10.13 8.20 -16.88
CA SER A 104 -10.98 7.02 -16.93
C SER A 104 -10.51 5.95 -15.94
N GLY A 105 -11.39 5.00 -15.63
CA GLY A 105 -11.02 3.85 -14.78
C GLY A 105 -9.82 3.08 -15.33
N TRP A 106 -9.75 2.90 -16.65
CA TRP A 106 -8.60 2.26 -17.29
C TRP A 106 -7.32 3.08 -17.18
N GLN A 107 -7.37 4.40 -17.33
CA GLN A 107 -6.21 5.27 -17.17
C GLN A 107 -5.67 5.23 -15.73
N LYS A 108 -6.55 5.20 -14.71
CA LYS A 108 -6.12 4.98 -13.31
C LYS A 108 -5.47 3.60 -13.11
N VAL A 109 -5.94 2.54 -13.78
CA VAL A 109 -5.26 1.23 -13.79
C VAL A 109 -3.86 1.34 -14.40
N GLN A 110 -3.71 2.04 -15.51
CA GLN A 110 -2.41 2.25 -16.14
C GLN A 110 -1.44 3.03 -15.24
N LEU A 111 -1.91 4.10 -14.56
CA LEU A 111 -1.12 4.85 -13.58
C LEU A 111 -0.69 4.00 -12.39
N SER A 112 -1.57 3.13 -11.88
CA SER A 112 -1.23 2.22 -10.78
C SER A 112 -0.10 1.25 -11.12
N ARG A 113 0.10 0.98 -12.41
CA ARG A 113 1.12 0.09 -12.98
C ARG A 113 2.29 0.83 -13.61
N HIS A 114 2.32 2.16 -13.48
CA HIS A 114 3.36 2.96 -14.11
C HIS A 114 4.76 2.47 -13.68
N PRO A 115 5.72 2.30 -14.63
CA PRO A 115 7.04 1.75 -14.32
C PRO A 115 7.81 2.51 -13.23
N ASN A 116 7.61 3.82 -13.14
CA ASN A 116 8.25 4.69 -12.16
C ASN A 116 7.41 4.88 -10.88
N ARG A 117 6.26 4.19 -10.75
CA ARG A 117 5.46 4.30 -9.54
C ARG A 117 6.19 3.67 -8.36
N PRO A 118 6.30 4.36 -7.22
CA PRO A 118 6.94 3.81 -6.03
C PRO A 118 6.21 2.55 -5.53
N HIS A 119 6.96 1.50 -5.19
CA HIS A 119 6.47 0.28 -4.59
C HIS A 119 6.66 0.27 -3.06
N ALA A 120 6.24 -0.79 -2.40
CA ALA A 120 6.22 -0.88 -0.95
C ALA A 120 7.59 -0.63 -0.29
N LEU A 121 8.67 -1.19 -0.84
CA LEU A 121 10.02 -1.02 -0.30
C LEU A 121 10.49 0.45 -0.35
N TYR A 122 10.14 1.17 -1.41
CA TYR A 122 10.44 2.59 -1.52
C TYR A 122 9.74 3.37 -0.39
N TYR A 123 8.44 3.17 -0.19
CA TYR A 123 7.70 3.84 0.89
C TYR A 123 8.22 3.45 2.27
N ILE A 124 8.51 2.17 2.50
CA ILE A 124 9.07 1.72 3.79
C ILE A 124 10.38 2.46 4.10
N ASN A 125 11.28 2.57 3.13
CA ASN A 125 12.57 3.20 3.34
C ASN A 125 12.54 4.73 3.42
N GLN A 126 11.50 5.39 2.87
CA GLN A 126 11.42 6.84 2.83
C GLN A 126 10.48 7.42 3.89
N VAL A 127 9.40 6.70 4.24
CA VAL A 127 8.41 7.13 5.24
C VAL A 127 8.90 6.88 6.66
N PHE A 128 9.53 5.72 6.90
CA PHE A 128 9.94 5.31 8.24
C PHE A 128 11.40 5.70 8.52
N ASP A 129 11.65 6.15 9.76
CA ASP A 129 12.98 6.57 10.20
C ASP A 129 13.95 5.38 10.33
N GLU A 130 13.42 4.21 10.72
CA GLU A 130 14.16 2.95 10.90
C GLU A 130 13.29 1.79 10.42
N PHE A 131 13.91 0.79 9.77
CA PHE A 131 13.24 -0.45 9.38
C PHE A 131 14.17 -1.65 9.55
N ILE A 132 13.67 -2.70 10.19
CA ILE A 132 14.34 -3.98 10.39
C ILE A 132 13.47 -5.08 9.79
N GLU A 133 13.86 -5.61 8.64
CA GLU A 133 13.12 -6.68 7.96
C GLU A 133 13.20 -8.00 8.75
N LEU A 134 12.07 -8.68 8.88
CA LEU A 134 11.92 -9.96 9.55
C LEU A 134 11.45 -11.03 8.58
N HIS A 135 12.29 -12.01 8.32
CA HIS A 135 12.09 -13.02 7.28
C HIS A 135 11.44 -14.32 7.80
N GLY A 136 10.80 -15.03 6.86
CA GLY A 136 10.32 -16.40 7.00
C GLY A 136 9.02 -16.57 7.76
N ASP A 137 8.27 -17.63 7.42
CA ASP A 137 6.97 -17.97 8.00
C ASP A 137 7.05 -18.88 9.24
N ARG A 138 8.24 -19.43 9.53
CA ARG A 138 8.50 -20.43 10.59
C ARG A 138 7.91 -21.82 10.31
N TYR A 139 7.45 -22.08 9.09
CA TYR A 139 6.92 -23.37 8.67
C TYR A 139 7.68 -23.97 7.49
N PHE A 140 7.82 -23.20 6.39
CA PHE A 140 8.39 -23.70 5.14
C PHE A 140 9.57 -22.85 4.66
N LYS A 141 9.34 -21.57 4.33
CA LYS A 141 10.40 -20.68 3.81
C LYS A 141 10.03 -19.20 3.96
N ASP A 142 10.90 -18.33 3.47
CA ASP A 142 10.58 -16.92 3.27
C ASP A 142 9.91 -16.69 1.91
N ASP A 143 8.95 -15.77 1.85
CA ASP A 143 8.36 -15.27 0.60
C ASP A 143 8.92 -13.89 0.29
N LYS A 144 9.36 -13.68 -0.95
CA LYS A 144 10.00 -12.44 -1.38
C LYS A 144 9.02 -11.38 -1.89
N ALA A 145 7.78 -11.77 -2.18
CA ALA A 145 6.72 -10.84 -2.57
C ALA A 145 6.15 -10.06 -1.38
N ILE A 146 6.30 -10.58 -0.15
CA ILE A 146 5.96 -9.86 1.08
C ILE A 146 7.23 -9.40 1.78
N ILE A 147 7.34 -8.11 2.02
CA ILE A 147 8.29 -7.49 2.92
C ILE A 147 7.58 -7.19 4.23
N GLY A 148 8.24 -7.39 5.35
CA GLY A 148 7.66 -6.99 6.62
C GLY A 148 8.66 -6.99 7.75
N GLY A 149 8.43 -6.14 8.73
CA GLY A 149 9.36 -5.98 9.83
C GLY A 149 8.95 -4.92 10.84
N LEU A 150 9.88 -4.67 11.75
CA LEU A 150 9.77 -3.61 12.75
C LEU A 150 10.20 -2.28 12.12
N ALA A 151 9.37 -1.26 12.27
CA ALA A 151 9.66 0.08 11.80
C ALA A 151 9.47 1.11 12.91
N LYS A 152 10.06 2.29 12.73
CA LYS A 152 9.88 3.42 13.63
C LYS A 152 9.57 4.67 12.82
N LEU A 153 8.61 5.45 13.29
CA LEU A 153 8.22 6.72 12.69
C LEU A 153 7.78 7.68 13.79
N ASP A 154 8.37 8.87 13.83
CA ASP A 154 8.04 9.91 14.80
C ASP A 154 8.04 9.41 16.26
N GLY A 155 9.01 8.57 16.61
CA GLY A 155 9.14 7.95 17.93
C GLY A 155 8.22 6.75 18.20
N GLN A 156 7.19 6.52 17.39
CA GLN A 156 6.27 5.38 17.50
C GLN A 156 6.86 4.15 16.79
N SER A 157 6.75 2.97 17.43
CA SER A 157 7.11 1.68 16.81
C SER A 157 5.91 1.07 16.09
N TYR A 158 6.15 0.46 14.93
CA TYR A 158 5.16 -0.17 14.07
C TYR A 158 5.61 -1.56 13.62
N ILE A 159 4.68 -2.40 13.25
CA ILE A 159 4.92 -3.48 12.31
C ILE A 159 4.43 -3.02 10.94
N VAL A 160 5.34 -3.03 9.96
CA VAL A 160 5.01 -2.70 8.57
C VAL A 160 5.08 -3.95 7.73
N ILE A 161 4.09 -4.13 6.86
CA ILE A 161 3.96 -5.25 5.93
C ILE A 161 3.64 -4.66 4.56
N GLY A 162 4.39 -5.05 3.53
CA GLY A 162 4.18 -4.54 2.18
C GLY A 162 4.26 -5.63 1.13
N GLN A 163 3.42 -5.54 0.11
CA GLN A 163 3.55 -6.33 -1.10
C GLN A 163 4.50 -5.60 -2.06
N GLU A 164 5.56 -6.29 -2.47
CA GLU A 164 6.65 -5.72 -3.26
C GLU A 164 6.71 -6.35 -4.64
N LYS A 165 6.55 -5.54 -5.67
CA LYS A 165 6.60 -5.98 -7.07
C LYS A 165 7.99 -5.98 -7.67
N GLY A 166 8.88 -5.15 -7.15
CA GLY A 166 10.18 -4.85 -7.75
C GLY A 166 10.11 -3.82 -8.88
N ASP A 167 11.19 -3.12 -9.08
CA ASP A 167 11.35 -1.94 -9.96
C ASP A 167 11.93 -2.26 -11.35
N ASN A 168 12.60 -3.39 -11.51
CA ASN A 168 13.19 -3.86 -12.75
C ASN A 168 12.90 -5.34 -13.00
N THR A 169 13.18 -5.84 -14.20
CA THR A 169 12.86 -7.23 -14.60
C THR A 169 13.41 -8.27 -13.63
N LYS A 170 14.65 -8.10 -13.17
CA LYS A 170 15.30 -9.06 -12.26
C LYS A 170 14.64 -9.03 -10.86
N SER A 171 14.40 -7.84 -10.32
CA SER A 171 13.73 -7.68 -9.03
C SER A 171 12.27 -8.12 -9.10
N ARG A 172 11.56 -7.87 -10.20
CA ARG A 172 10.18 -8.35 -10.40
C ARG A 172 10.09 -9.87 -10.40
N GLN A 173 10.99 -10.56 -11.09
CA GLN A 173 11.06 -12.03 -11.06
C GLN A 173 11.38 -12.53 -9.65
N TYR A 174 12.35 -11.92 -8.96
CA TYR A 174 12.71 -12.27 -7.59
C TYR A 174 11.56 -12.09 -6.60
N ARG A 175 10.75 -11.03 -6.79
CA ARG A 175 9.57 -10.69 -5.97
C ARG A 175 8.28 -11.37 -6.45
N ASN A 176 8.37 -12.28 -7.42
CA ASN A 176 7.21 -12.91 -8.06
C ASN A 176 6.11 -11.91 -8.45
N PHE A 177 6.51 -10.72 -8.94
CA PHE A 177 5.61 -9.64 -9.36
C PHE A 177 4.63 -9.16 -8.27
N GLY A 178 4.99 -9.31 -7.00
CA GLY A 178 4.11 -9.00 -5.87
C GLY A 178 3.04 -10.06 -5.59
N MET A 179 3.08 -11.19 -6.30
CA MET A 179 2.16 -12.31 -6.08
C MET A 179 2.68 -13.23 -4.97
N ALA A 180 2.20 -13.02 -3.75
CA ALA A 180 2.66 -13.76 -2.60
C ALA A 180 2.23 -15.24 -2.63
N ASN A 181 3.13 -16.11 -2.17
CA ASN A 181 2.86 -17.51 -1.85
C ASN A 181 2.24 -17.62 -0.44
N PRO A 182 1.74 -18.82 -0.04
CA PRO A 182 1.20 -19.05 1.31
C PRO A 182 2.14 -18.60 2.42
N GLU A 183 3.44 -18.76 2.22
CA GLU A 183 4.49 -18.37 3.17
C GLU A 183 4.51 -16.86 3.41
N GLY A 184 4.18 -16.05 2.43
CA GLY A 184 4.06 -14.61 2.56
C GLY A 184 2.92 -14.21 3.49
N TYR A 185 1.75 -14.80 3.32
CA TYR A 185 0.59 -14.57 4.20
C TYR A 185 0.85 -15.08 5.62
N ARG A 186 1.46 -16.26 5.78
CA ARG A 186 1.84 -16.79 7.10
C ARG A 186 2.91 -15.92 7.77
N LYS A 187 3.89 -15.41 7.02
CA LYS A 187 4.87 -14.43 7.52
C LYS A 187 4.15 -13.15 7.99
N SER A 188 3.22 -12.64 7.19
CA SER A 188 2.42 -11.46 7.56
C SER A 188 1.68 -11.69 8.88
N LEU A 189 0.98 -12.81 9.02
CA LEU A 189 0.26 -13.13 10.26
C LEU A 189 1.21 -13.23 11.47
N ARG A 190 2.35 -13.86 11.30
CA ARG A 190 3.36 -13.93 12.36
C ARG A 190 3.81 -12.55 12.82
N LEU A 191 4.01 -11.61 11.88
CA LEU A 191 4.38 -10.24 12.20
C LEU A 191 3.23 -9.48 12.85
N MET A 192 2.00 -9.67 12.39
CA MET A 192 0.80 -9.09 13.00
C MET A 192 0.60 -9.56 14.45
N LYS A 193 0.83 -10.86 14.73
CA LYS A 193 0.82 -11.40 16.10
C LYS A 193 1.95 -10.83 16.97
N LEU A 194 3.08 -10.51 16.37
CA LEU A 194 4.16 -9.82 17.07
C LEU A 194 3.74 -8.38 17.43
N ALA A 195 3.08 -7.67 16.49
CA ALA A 195 2.52 -6.35 16.74
C ALA A 195 1.52 -6.36 17.90
N GLU A 196 0.56 -7.28 17.88
CA GLU A 196 -0.43 -7.46 18.96
C GLU A 196 0.25 -7.68 20.32
N LYS A 197 1.28 -8.54 20.37
CA LYS A 197 2.01 -8.85 21.59
C LYS A 197 2.69 -7.63 22.22
N PHE A 198 3.17 -6.71 21.41
CA PHE A 198 3.90 -5.53 21.88
C PHE A 198 3.06 -4.24 21.84
N GLY A 199 1.81 -4.30 21.39
CA GLY A 199 0.92 -3.15 21.27
C GLY A 199 1.37 -2.18 20.16
N PHE A 200 2.02 -2.68 19.09
CA PHE A 200 2.43 -1.83 17.98
C PHE A 200 1.33 -1.75 16.92
N PRO A 201 1.01 -0.56 16.41
CA PRO A 201 0.15 -0.43 15.23
C PRO A 201 0.74 -1.18 14.02
N ILE A 202 -0.15 -1.66 13.16
CA ILE A 202 0.20 -2.38 11.93
C ILE A 202 -0.09 -1.49 10.73
N ILE A 203 0.87 -1.38 9.82
CA ILE A 203 0.72 -0.73 8.52
C ILE A 203 0.83 -1.78 7.44
N CYS A 204 -0.19 -1.91 6.60
CA CYS A 204 -0.20 -2.78 5.43
C CYS A 204 -0.16 -1.94 4.15
N LEU A 205 0.88 -2.12 3.34
CA LEU A 205 1.04 -1.49 2.02
C LEU A 205 0.69 -2.53 0.95
N ILE A 206 -0.43 -2.32 0.26
CA ILE A 206 -1.01 -3.28 -0.68
C ILE A 206 -0.66 -2.87 -2.10
N ASP A 207 0.09 -3.73 -2.80
CA ASP A 207 0.42 -3.57 -4.21
C ASP A 207 0.64 -4.93 -4.88
N THR A 208 -0.44 -5.56 -5.31
CA THR A 208 -0.40 -6.89 -5.94
C THR A 208 -1.44 -7.04 -7.04
N MET A 209 -1.08 -7.77 -8.08
CA MET A 209 -2.01 -8.23 -9.12
C MET A 209 -2.82 -9.47 -8.71
N GLY A 210 -2.58 -10.00 -7.48
CA GLY A 210 -3.26 -11.17 -6.92
C GLY A 210 -2.31 -12.05 -6.11
N ALA A 211 -2.85 -13.07 -5.48
CA ALA A 211 -2.06 -14.13 -4.87
C ALA A 211 -1.46 -15.05 -5.93
N ASN A 212 -0.35 -15.74 -5.63
CA ASN A 212 0.24 -16.71 -6.57
C ASN A 212 -0.77 -17.82 -6.90
N PRO A 213 -1.18 -17.98 -8.19
CA PRO A 213 -2.16 -18.97 -8.60
C PRO A 213 -1.53 -20.34 -8.96
N GLY A 214 -0.23 -20.52 -8.73
CA GLY A 214 0.50 -21.73 -9.11
C GLY A 214 0.10 -22.95 -8.29
N ILE A 215 0.16 -24.14 -8.90
CA ILE A 215 -0.16 -25.44 -8.27
C ILE A 215 0.61 -25.64 -6.97
N ASP A 216 1.89 -25.26 -6.93
CA ASP A 216 2.72 -25.35 -5.73
C ASP A 216 2.22 -24.45 -4.59
N ALA A 217 1.68 -23.29 -4.90
CA ALA A 217 1.09 -22.39 -3.89
C ALA A 217 -0.21 -23.00 -3.35
N GLU A 218 -1.06 -23.54 -4.24
CA GLU A 218 -2.29 -24.22 -3.85
C GLU A 218 -1.99 -25.42 -2.96
N ALA A 219 -1.05 -26.30 -3.36
CA ALA A 219 -0.64 -27.46 -2.60
C ALA A 219 -0.12 -27.13 -1.19
N ARG A 220 0.43 -25.92 -0.98
CA ARG A 220 0.87 -25.45 0.33
C ARG A 220 -0.16 -24.61 1.07
N GLY A 221 -1.42 -24.59 0.60
CA GLY A 221 -2.55 -23.99 1.28
C GLY A 221 -2.69 -22.48 1.07
N GLN A 222 -2.65 -22.01 -0.19
CA GLN A 222 -2.81 -20.59 -0.54
C GLN A 222 -4.13 -20.01 -0.01
N ALA A 223 -5.24 -20.70 -0.27
CA ALA A 223 -6.56 -20.25 0.17
C ALA A 223 -6.67 -20.23 1.70
N GLU A 224 -6.15 -21.24 2.38
CA GLU A 224 -6.13 -21.32 3.85
C GLU A 224 -5.32 -20.17 4.45
N ALA A 225 -4.12 -19.90 3.91
CA ALA A 225 -3.25 -18.85 4.42
C ALA A 225 -3.89 -17.46 4.30
N ILE A 226 -4.59 -17.18 3.19
CA ILE A 226 -5.35 -15.94 2.99
C ILE A 226 -6.54 -15.86 3.96
N ALA A 227 -7.38 -16.90 3.99
CA ALA A 227 -8.55 -16.94 4.86
C ALA A 227 -8.18 -16.83 6.34
N ARG A 228 -7.10 -17.51 6.74
CA ARG A 228 -6.56 -17.44 8.09
C ARG A 228 -6.13 -16.03 8.47
N ASN A 229 -5.42 -15.34 7.57
CA ASN A 229 -5.05 -13.94 7.79
C ASN A 229 -6.27 -13.05 8.01
N MET A 230 -7.28 -13.14 7.14
CA MET A 230 -8.51 -12.36 7.26
C MET A 230 -9.19 -12.59 8.62
N TYR A 231 -9.35 -13.85 9.01
CA TYR A 231 -9.94 -14.24 10.28
C TYR A 231 -9.16 -13.69 11.49
N GLU A 232 -7.84 -13.81 11.47
CA GLU A 232 -7.00 -13.35 12.57
C GLU A 232 -6.91 -11.81 12.60
N MET A 233 -6.79 -11.13 11.45
CA MET A 233 -6.78 -9.68 11.37
C MET A 233 -8.05 -9.06 11.97
N ALA A 234 -9.22 -9.65 11.71
CA ALA A 234 -10.48 -9.20 12.31
C ALA A 234 -10.47 -9.21 13.85
N ARG A 235 -9.58 -9.98 14.48
CA ARG A 235 -9.52 -10.22 15.92
C ARG A 235 -8.28 -9.63 16.62
N LEU A 236 -7.33 -9.06 15.89
CA LEU A 236 -6.12 -8.47 16.46
C LEU A 236 -6.45 -7.26 17.33
N LYS A 237 -5.93 -7.24 18.56
CA LYS A 237 -6.13 -6.20 19.55
C LYS A 237 -5.10 -5.07 19.42
N THR A 238 -4.88 -4.61 18.19
CA THR A 238 -4.00 -3.49 17.89
C THR A 238 -4.50 -2.78 16.63
N PRO A 239 -4.26 -1.48 16.46
CA PRO A 239 -4.64 -0.73 15.27
C PRO A 239 -4.04 -1.30 13.99
N ILE A 240 -4.86 -1.39 12.94
CA ILE A 240 -4.45 -1.85 11.61
C ILE A 240 -4.86 -0.81 10.57
N LEU A 241 -3.88 -0.26 9.88
CA LEU A 241 -4.03 0.70 8.77
C LEU A 241 -3.60 0.03 7.47
N CYS A 242 -4.47 -0.02 6.48
CA CYS A 242 -4.20 -0.59 5.17
C CYS A 242 -4.20 0.50 4.11
N TYR A 243 -3.20 0.51 3.24
CA TYR A 243 -3.06 1.45 2.12
C TYR A 243 -2.89 0.69 0.83
N ILE A 244 -3.81 0.87 -0.11
CA ILE A 244 -3.63 0.43 -1.49
C ILE A 244 -2.76 1.48 -2.19
N ILE A 245 -1.49 1.13 -2.46
CA ILE A 245 -0.49 2.03 -3.02
C ILE A 245 -0.28 1.86 -4.53
N GLY A 246 -0.86 0.81 -5.10
CA GLY A 246 -0.80 0.48 -6.52
C GLY A 246 -2.02 -0.34 -6.92
N GLU A 247 -1.84 -1.64 -7.12
CA GLU A 247 -2.91 -2.57 -7.46
C GLU A 247 -3.41 -3.31 -6.21
N GLY A 248 -4.70 -3.27 -5.98
CA GLY A 248 -5.36 -4.05 -4.92
C GLY A 248 -6.19 -5.18 -5.53
N ALA A 249 -5.56 -6.32 -5.89
CA ALA A 249 -6.26 -7.37 -6.60
C ALA A 249 -6.60 -8.59 -5.75
N SER A 250 -7.90 -8.95 -5.77
CA SER A 250 -8.42 -10.26 -5.36
C SER A 250 -8.00 -10.70 -3.95
N GLY A 251 -7.92 -12.00 -3.73
CA GLY A 251 -7.46 -12.62 -2.47
C GLY A 251 -6.06 -12.17 -2.05
N GLY A 252 -5.23 -11.77 -3.02
CA GLY A 252 -3.90 -11.23 -2.76
C GLY A 252 -3.93 -9.97 -1.91
N ALA A 253 -4.82 -9.06 -2.23
CA ALA A 253 -4.98 -7.80 -1.51
C ALA A 253 -5.67 -8.00 -0.15
N ILE A 254 -6.82 -8.71 -0.11
CA ILE A 254 -7.58 -8.89 1.12
C ILE A 254 -6.83 -9.73 2.17
N GLY A 255 -5.88 -10.57 1.76
CA GLY A 255 -5.06 -11.37 2.67
C GLY A 255 -4.22 -10.56 3.67
N ILE A 256 -4.02 -9.26 3.41
CA ILE A 256 -3.43 -8.28 4.34
C ILE A 256 -4.25 -6.98 4.42
N GLY A 257 -5.51 -7.00 3.94
CA GLY A 257 -6.34 -5.81 3.73
C GLY A 257 -7.47 -5.62 4.76
N ILE A 258 -7.57 -6.44 5.82
CA ILE A 258 -8.62 -6.32 6.84
C ILE A 258 -8.16 -5.38 7.96
N GLY A 259 -8.35 -4.07 7.76
CA GLY A 259 -7.91 -3.03 8.69
C GLY A 259 -9.04 -2.25 9.36
N ASP A 260 -8.70 -1.57 10.46
CA ASP A 260 -9.59 -0.58 11.09
C ASP A 260 -9.86 0.57 10.14
N ARG A 261 -8.83 0.96 9.38
CA ARG A 261 -8.93 1.91 8.28
C ARG A 261 -8.29 1.32 7.04
N VAL A 262 -8.95 1.49 5.90
CA VAL A 262 -8.48 1.09 4.58
C VAL A 262 -8.50 2.34 3.69
N PHE A 263 -7.36 2.72 3.20
CA PHE A 263 -7.18 3.88 2.33
C PHE A 263 -6.67 3.46 0.96
N MET A 264 -7.01 4.24 -0.05
CA MET A 264 -6.44 4.12 -1.39
C MET A 264 -5.66 5.39 -1.74
N LEU A 265 -4.51 5.27 -2.38
CA LEU A 265 -3.95 6.40 -3.09
C LEU A 265 -4.84 6.73 -4.29
N GLU A 266 -4.92 8.00 -4.66
CA GLU A 266 -5.91 8.54 -5.63
C GLU A 266 -5.92 7.82 -6.98
N ASN A 267 -4.73 7.47 -7.50
CA ASN A 267 -4.57 6.82 -8.80
C ASN A 267 -4.25 5.32 -8.67
N THR A 268 -5.01 4.64 -7.83
CA THR A 268 -4.93 3.19 -7.61
C THR A 268 -6.26 2.52 -7.92
N TRP A 269 -6.29 1.20 -7.93
CA TRP A 269 -7.51 0.44 -8.10
C TRP A 269 -7.62 -0.71 -7.10
N TYR A 270 -8.86 -1.07 -6.77
CA TYR A 270 -9.16 -2.17 -5.86
C TYR A 270 -10.33 -2.98 -6.41
N SER A 271 -10.13 -4.26 -6.67
CA SER A 271 -11.16 -5.13 -7.26
C SER A 271 -10.86 -6.60 -7.03
N VAL A 272 -11.90 -7.42 -7.13
CA VAL A 272 -11.79 -8.89 -7.09
C VAL A 272 -11.04 -9.46 -8.30
N ILE A 273 -11.03 -8.75 -9.43
CA ILE A 273 -10.45 -9.22 -10.70
C ILE A 273 -9.87 -8.04 -11.48
N SER A 274 -8.83 -8.28 -12.27
CA SER A 274 -8.29 -7.27 -13.19
C SER A 274 -9.23 -7.01 -14.36
N PRO A 275 -9.22 -5.80 -14.94
CA PRO A 275 -10.05 -5.49 -16.12
C PRO A 275 -9.79 -6.43 -17.30
N GLU A 276 -8.55 -6.84 -17.53
CA GLU A 276 -8.18 -7.77 -18.59
C GLU A 276 -8.80 -9.15 -18.38
N SER A 277 -8.69 -9.67 -17.14
CA SER A 277 -9.29 -10.97 -16.79
C SER A 277 -10.81 -10.92 -16.84
N CYS A 278 -11.42 -9.83 -16.39
CA CYS A 278 -12.86 -9.60 -16.50
C CYS A 278 -13.30 -9.57 -17.99
N SER A 279 -12.54 -8.85 -18.82
CA SER A 279 -12.77 -8.79 -20.27
C SER A 279 -12.69 -10.18 -20.91
N GLN A 280 -11.68 -10.96 -20.55
CA GLN A 280 -11.49 -12.32 -21.05
C GLN A 280 -12.65 -13.24 -20.66
N ILE A 281 -13.16 -13.15 -19.45
CA ILE A 281 -14.29 -13.99 -18.98
C ILE A 281 -15.58 -13.59 -19.66
N LEU A 282 -15.91 -12.29 -19.73
CA LEU A 282 -17.19 -11.82 -20.22
C LEU A 282 -17.28 -11.79 -21.76
N TRP A 283 -16.20 -11.40 -22.43
CA TRP A 283 -16.20 -11.18 -23.90
C TRP A 283 -15.20 -12.08 -24.65
N ARG A 284 -14.45 -12.94 -23.96
CA ARG A 284 -13.44 -13.82 -24.53
C ARG A 284 -12.36 -13.08 -25.34
N SER A 285 -12.14 -11.80 -25.02
CA SER A 285 -11.15 -10.91 -25.64
C SER A 285 -10.61 -9.91 -24.61
N TRP A 286 -9.36 -9.50 -24.77
CA TRP A 286 -8.74 -8.44 -23.97
C TRP A 286 -9.05 -7.03 -24.51
N GLU A 287 -9.65 -6.93 -25.69
CA GLU A 287 -9.97 -5.66 -26.33
C GLU A 287 -10.98 -4.81 -25.55
N HIS A 288 -11.81 -5.45 -24.72
CA HIS A 288 -12.82 -4.78 -23.90
C HIS A 288 -12.38 -4.41 -22.49
N LYS A 289 -11.04 -4.40 -22.20
CA LYS A 289 -10.49 -4.11 -20.88
C LYS A 289 -10.88 -2.72 -20.34
N GLU A 290 -10.98 -1.72 -21.19
CA GLU A 290 -11.42 -0.38 -20.81
C GLU A 290 -12.89 -0.37 -20.36
N LYS A 291 -13.75 -1.03 -21.14
CA LYS A 291 -15.17 -1.24 -20.77
C LYS A 291 -15.31 -2.04 -19.47
N ALA A 292 -14.45 -3.05 -19.28
CA ALA A 292 -14.41 -3.81 -18.04
C ALA A 292 -13.99 -2.95 -16.85
N ALA A 293 -12.98 -2.09 -17.01
CA ALA A 293 -12.54 -1.18 -15.94
C ALA A 293 -13.67 -0.24 -15.48
N GLU A 294 -14.41 0.32 -16.45
CA GLU A 294 -15.57 1.18 -16.13
C GLU A 294 -16.71 0.40 -15.46
N ALA A 295 -16.99 -0.82 -15.91
CA ALA A 295 -18.05 -1.66 -15.34
C ALA A 295 -17.72 -2.16 -13.93
N LEU A 296 -16.44 -2.44 -13.64
CA LEU A 296 -15.98 -2.92 -12.33
C LEU A 296 -16.00 -1.84 -11.25
N LYS A 297 -16.10 -0.54 -11.62
CA LYS A 297 -16.14 0.57 -10.64
C LYS A 297 -14.97 0.52 -9.64
N LEU A 298 -13.76 0.23 -10.11
CA LEU A 298 -12.60 -0.17 -9.29
C LEU A 298 -11.75 0.99 -8.77
N THR A 299 -12.07 2.25 -9.09
CA THR A 299 -11.28 3.41 -8.67
C THR A 299 -11.51 3.79 -7.21
N ALA A 300 -10.60 4.57 -6.63
CA ALA A 300 -10.69 5.04 -5.25
C ALA A 300 -12.03 5.76 -4.97
N ASP A 301 -12.49 6.60 -5.89
CA ASP A 301 -13.76 7.32 -5.77
C ASP A 301 -14.95 6.38 -5.69
N HIS A 302 -14.98 5.34 -6.52
CA HIS A 302 -16.03 4.33 -6.48
C HIS A 302 -15.98 3.51 -5.19
N MET A 303 -14.78 3.07 -4.76
CA MET A 303 -14.61 2.31 -3.51
C MET A 303 -15.06 3.12 -2.29
N LEU A 304 -14.75 4.41 -2.27
CA LEU A 304 -15.22 5.31 -1.22
C LEU A 304 -16.76 5.46 -1.25
N SER A 305 -17.33 5.66 -2.44
CA SER A 305 -18.80 5.79 -2.58
C SER A 305 -19.58 4.54 -2.20
N PHE A 306 -18.96 3.36 -2.33
CA PHE A 306 -19.53 2.08 -1.88
C PHE A 306 -19.29 1.78 -0.38
N GLY A 307 -18.56 2.64 0.34
CA GLY A 307 -18.18 2.39 1.73
C GLY A 307 -17.22 1.24 1.93
N LEU A 308 -16.46 0.85 0.91
CA LEU A 308 -15.48 -0.23 0.96
C LEU A 308 -14.11 0.23 1.45
N ILE A 309 -13.85 1.53 1.40
CA ILE A 309 -12.65 2.17 1.97
C ILE A 309 -13.06 3.36 2.84
N ASP A 310 -12.17 3.75 3.75
CA ASP A 310 -12.42 4.83 4.71
C ASP A 310 -11.97 6.20 4.19
N GLY A 311 -11.15 6.25 3.15
CA GLY A 311 -10.71 7.51 2.56
C GLY A 311 -9.73 7.34 1.42
N ILE A 312 -9.48 8.47 0.75
CA ILE A 312 -8.54 8.59 -0.36
C ILE A 312 -7.37 9.45 0.09
N VAL A 313 -6.15 8.96 -0.09
CA VAL A 313 -4.93 9.73 0.09
C VAL A 313 -4.62 10.42 -1.23
N PRO A 314 -4.65 11.76 -1.30
CA PRO A 314 -4.41 12.47 -2.55
C PRO A 314 -2.98 12.24 -3.05
N GLU A 315 -2.83 12.19 -4.36
CA GLU A 315 -1.51 12.16 -5.00
C GLU A 315 -1.11 13.56 -5.46
N PRO A 316 0.18 13.86 -5.57
CA PRO A 316 0.65 15.07 -6.22
C PRO A 316 0.09 15.19 -7.64
N LEU A 317 -0.15 16.42 -8.11
CA LEU A 317 -0.62 16.65 -9.48
C LEU A 317 0.39 16.12 -10.50
N GLY A 318 0.00 15.13 -11.27
CA GLY A 318 0.89 14.34 -12.13
C GLY A 318 1.24 12.97 -11.57
N GLY A 319 0.67 12.60 -10.42
CA GLY A 319 0.76 11.27 -9.83
C GLY A 319 2.01 10.99 -9.01
N ALA A 320 1.96 9.93 -8.22
CA ALA A 320 3.05 9.49 -7.34
C ALA A 320 4.34 9.10 -8.10
N HIS A 321 4.24 8.70 -9.37
CA HIS A 321 5.37 8.33 -10.20
C HIS A 321 6.19 9.54 -10.66
N THR A 322 5.56 10.72 -10.81
CA THR A 322 6.22 11.97 -11.21
C THR A 322 6.85 12.67 -10.00
N PHE A 323 6.19 12.64 -8.86
CA PHE A 323 6.63 13.32 -7.63
C PHE A 323 6.68 12.36 -6.43
N PRO A 324 7.57 11.36 -6.46
CA PRO A 324 7.62 10.32 -5.43
C PRO A 324 7.99 10.86 -4.05
N GLU A 325 8.86 11.86 -3.97
CA GLU A 325 9.25 12.48 -2.69
C GLU A 325 8.09 13.24 -2.04
N GLU A 326 7.29 13.97 -2.83
CA GLU A 326 6.09 14.66 -2.34
C GLU A 326 5.04 13.64 -1.86
N MET A 327 4.86 12.54 -2.61
CA MET A 327 3.96 11.47 -2.19
C MET A 327 4.40 10.81 -0.88
N VAL A 328 5.71 10.66 -0.64
CA VAL A 328 6.25 10.18 0.64
C VAL A 328 5.81 11.07 1.79
N GLU A 329 5.96 12.39 1.67
CA GLU A 329 5.56 13.33 2.71
C GLU A 329 4.04 13.30 2.98
N ILE A 330 3.24 13.21 1.92
CA ILE A 330 1.77 13.07 2.04
C ILE A 330 1.43 11.78 2.82
N LEU A 331 1.99 10.64 2.39
CA LEU A 331 1.73 9.35 3.03
C LEU A 331 2.24 9.32 4.47
N LYS A 332 3.43 9.86 4.73
CA LYS A 332 4.02 9.98 6.08
C LYS A 332 3.09 10.72 7.04
N ASN A 333 2.64 11.90 6.65
CA ASN A 333 1.75 12.72 7.46
C ASN A 333 0.40 12.03 7.69
N HIS A 334 -0.12 11.35 6.65
CA HIS A 334 -1.37 10.59 6.74
C HIS A 334 -1.26 9.40 7.70
N VAL A 335 -0.16 8.64 7.64
CA VAL A 335 0.11 7.52 8.56
C VAL A 335 0.17 8.01 10.01
N ILE A 336 0.89 9.10 10.27
CA ILE A 336 1.01 9.68 11.62
C ILE A 336 -0.36 10.10 12.15
N ALA A 337 -1.14 10.86 11.36
CA ALA A 337 -2.45 11.35 11.77
C ALA A 337 -3.43 10.20 12.05
N SER A 338 -3.57 9.27 11.10
CA SER A 338 -4.49 8.13 11.23
C SER A 338 -4.10 7.17 12.36
N THR A 339 -2.80 7.02 12.62
CA THR A 339 -2.33 6.22 13.76
C THR A 339 -2.71 6.89 15.09
N LYS A 340 -2.52 8.19 15.22
CA LYS A 340 -2.89 8.93 16.45
C LYS A 340 -4.36 8.79 16.76
N GLU A 341 -5.25 8.84 15.79
CA GLU A 341 -6.68 8.62 15.96
C GLU A 341 -7.01 7.23 16.50
N LEU A 342 -6.36 6.18 15.97
CA LEU A 342 -6.70 4.81 16.33
C LEU A 342 -6.12 4.34 17.67
N ILE A 343 -4.96 4.84 18.08
CA ILE A 343 -4.34 4.45 19.36
C ILE A 343 -5.09 5.02 20.57
N GLU A 344 -5.90 6.07 20.39
CA GLU A 344 -6.77 6.62 21.43
C GLU A 344 -8.02 5.75 21.71
N ILE A 345 -8.34 4.83 20.80
CA ILE A 345 -9.51 3.94 20.92
C ILE A 345 -9.11 2.70 21.75
N ASP A 346 -9.90 2.37 22.77
CA ASP A 346 -9.67 1.16 23.55
C ASP A 346 -9.86 -0.12 22.71
N HIS A 347 -9.16 -1.19 23.06
CA HIS A 347 -9.16 -2.41 22.26
C HIS A 347 -10.55 -3.07 22.06
N PRO A 348 -11.44 -3.16 23.06
CA PRO A 348 -12.79 -3.68 22.84
C PRO A 348 -13.58 -2.88 21.82
N THR A 349 -13.54 -1.55 21.90
CA THR A 349 -14.22 -0.65 20.98
C THR A 349 -13.64 -0.76 19.58
N LEU A 350 -12.31 -0.78 19.44
CA LEU A 350 -11.61 -0.96 18.18
C LEU A 350 -12.03 -2.25 17.46
N LEU A 351 -12.07 -3.36 18.19
CA LEU A 351 -12.51 -4.65 17.65
C LEU A 351 -13.97 -4.65 17.22
N SER A 352 -14.85 -4.07 18.04
CA SER A 352 -16.28 -3.96 17.71
C SER A 352 -16.51 -3.16 16.43
N GLN A 353 -15.87 -2.00 16.34
CA GLN A 353 -15.95 -1.15 15.15
C GLN A 353 -15.41 -1.85 13.89
N ARG A 354 -14.30 -2.59 14.01
CA ARG A 354 -13.73 -3.36 12.89
C ARG A 354 -14.70 -4.44 12.43
N ILE A 355 -15.27 -5.22 13.33
CA ILE A 355 -16.22 -6.28 12.99
C ILE A 355 -17.47 -5.67 12.35
N GLU A 356 -18.04 -4.64 12.96
CA GLU A 356 -19.24 -3.96 12.46
C GLU A 356 -19.02 -3.42 11.05
N LYS A 357 -17.86 -2.77 10.80
CA LYS A 357 -17.49 -2.27 9.47
C LYS A 357 -17.61 -3.34 8.39
N TYR A 358 -17.01 -4.52 8.58
CA TYR A 358 -17.01 -5.56 7.55
C TYR A 358 -18.33 -6.32 7.48
N THR A 359 -19.07 -6.45 8.58
CA THR A 359 -20.38 -7.12 8.59
C THR A 359 -21.50 -6.24 8.02
N SER A 360 -21.33 -4.92 8.02
CA SER A 360 -22.28 -3.97 7.44
C SER A 360 -22.05 -3.68 5.95
N MET A 361 -20.96 -4.18 5.36
CA MET A 361 -20.69 -3.98 3.93
C MET A 361 -21.69 -4.71 3.06
N GLY A 362 -22.19 -4.00 2.04
CA GLY A 362 -23.11 -4.53 1.05
C GLY A 362 -24.57 -4.15 1.30
N GLU A 363 -25.33 -4.06 0.23
CA GLU A 363 -26.76 -3.81 0.26
C GLU A 363 -27.54 -5.11 0.01
N TYR A 364 -28.59 -5.35 0.79
CA TYR A 364 -29.46 -6.49 0.59
C TYR A 364 -30.93 -6.08 0.79
N ASN A 365 -31.82 -6.67 -0.02
CA ASN A 365 -33.24 -6.52 0.12
C ASN A 365 -33.81 -7.74 0.85
N ILE A 366 -34.51 -7.53 1.96
CA ILE A 366 -35.30 -8.59 2.57
C ILE A 366 -36.60 -8.69 1.75
N ALA A 367 -36.75 -9.79 1.02
CA ALA A 367 -38.04 -10.07 0.38
C ALA A 367 -39.11 -10.14 1.47
N SER A 368 -40.10 -9.23 1.42
CA SER A 368 -41.26 -9.33 2.28
C SER A 368 -41.92 -10.69 2.03
N SER A 369 -41.97 -11.55 3.03
CA SER A 369 -42.76 -12.76 2.97
C SER A 369 -44.21 -12.32 2.79
N GLU A 370 -44.73 -12.37 1.58
CA GLU A 370 -46.19 -12.33 1.37
C GLU A 370 -46.78 -13.47 2.20
N LYS A 371 -47.50 -13.11 3.23
CA LYS A 371 -48.33 -14.07 3.95
C LYS A 371 -49.41 -14.53 2.96
N THR A 372 -49.15 -15.68 2.31
CA THR A 372 -50.20 -16.41 1.63
C THR A 372 -51.28 -16.68 2.65
N LYS A 373 -52.43 -16.02 2.47
CA LYS A 373 -53.67 -16.31 3.20
C LYS A 373 -54.32 -17.56 2.65
#